data_a1f6b58c0c1b9b2046509174a07a71e6
#
_entry.id   a1f6b58c0c1b9b2046509174a07a71e6
#
_cell.length_a   1.000
_cell.length_b   1.000
_cell.length_c   1.000
_cell.angle_alpha   90.00
_cell.angle_beta   90.00
_cell.angle_gamma   90.00
#
_symmetry.space_group_name_H-M   'P 1'
#
loop_
_entity.id
_entity.type
_entity.pdbx_description
1 polymer ?
#
loop_
_entity_poly.entity_id
_entity_poly.type
_entity_poly.pdbx_seq_one_letter_code
_entity_poly.pdbx_strand_id
1 'polypeptide(L)'
;MKFVDEATIEVRAGDGGNGCVSFRREKYIPFGGPDGGDGGDGGSVYLEADSSVNTLIDFRHARKFLAGQGEKGASKNCTGKSGDDLVVKVPVGTIVHEMDTDELIGDLVREGQRLLVARGGFHGLGNARFKSSTNRAPRQSKPGTPGEKRHLQLEMKLLADVGLLGLPNAGKSTLIRAVSSARPKVADYPFTTLYPNLGVVSVSAHRSFVMVDVPGLIEGASQGAGLGIQFLKHLARTNLLLHLVDMGPLGNPVEDIATITGELEGFNAELAGRERWLVLNKTDLIPEDEREQRCRDVVQAVNWQGPVFEVSALARQGTDALSQAVMEFVEQHKEREALEDEE
;
A
#
# COMPACT_ATOMS: atom_id res chain seq x y z
N MET A 1 -12.27 1.30 14.28
CA MET A 1 -11.52 2.19 13.37
C MET A 1 -12.00 1.87 11.97
N LYS A 2 -12.40 2.87 11.19
CA LYS A 2 -12.74 2.67 9.77
C LYS A 2 -11.43 2.51 9.00
N PHE A 3 -11.32 1.48 8.17
CA PHE A 3 -10.20 1.30 7.28
C PHE A 3 -10.41 2.16 6.02
N VAL A 4 -9.39 2.86 5.59
CA VAL A 4 -9.39 3.71 4.39
C VAL A 4 -8.16 3.36 3.57
N ASP A 5 -8.37 2.93 2.36
CA ASP A 5 -7.36 2.43 1.42
C ASP A 5 -6.97 3.45 0.35
N GLU A 6 -7.79 4.49 0.17
CA GLU A 6 -7.51 5.59 -0.75
C GLU A 6 -7.64 6.93 -0.05
N ALA A 7 -6.68 7.82 -0.24
CA ALA A 7 -6.74 9.19 0.25
C ALA A 7 -6.08 10.15 -0.72
N THR A 8 -6.62 11.36 -0.81
CA THR A 8 -6.01 12.43 -1.60
C THR A 8 -5.44 13.49 -0.67
N ILE A 9 -4.19 13.88 -0.92
CA ILE A 9 -3.47 14.89 -0.15
C ILE A 9 -2.85 15.94 -1.06
N GLU A 10 -2.73 17.15 -0.55
CA GLU A 10 -1.96 18.23 -1.16
C GLU A 10 -0.64 18.36 -0.39
N VAL A 11 0.48 18.21 -1.08
CA VAL A 11 1.82 18.42 -0.53
C VAL A 11 2.42 19.69 -1.12
N ARG A 12 3.05 20.48 -0.28
CA ARG A 12 3.77 21.67 -0.70
C ARG A 12 5.12 21.74 0.01
N ALA A 13 6.17 21.70 -0.78
CA ALA A 13 7.52 21.95 -0.29
C ALA A 13 7.71 23.44 0.05
N GLY A 14 8.69 23.73 0.88
CA GLY A 14 9.02 25.09 1.29
C GLY A 14 9.60 25.89 0.14
N ASP A 15 9.27 27.17 0.07
CA ASP A 15 9.90 28.10 -0.85
C ASP A 15 11.32 28.43 -0.36
N GLY A 16 12.27 28.64 -1.28
CA GLY A 16 13.61 29.11 -0.95
C GLY A 16 13.58 30.56 -0.46
N GLY A 17 14.37 30.86 0.56
CA GLY A 17 14.53 32.21 1.10
C GLY A 17 15.20 33.16 0.12
N ASN A 18 14.81 34.42 0.10
CA ASN A 18 15.40 35.42 -0.77
C ASN A 18 16.81 35.83 -0.31
N GLY A 19 17.71 36.09 -1.25
CA GLY A 19 18.98 36.73 -0.96
C GLY A 19 18.84 38.17 -0.44
N CYS A 20 19.79 38.61 0.35
CA CYS A 20 19.80 39.94 0.95
C CYS A 20 20.68 40.90 0.14
N VAL A 21 20.24 42.16 0.07
CA VAL A 21 21.09 43.26 -0.37
C VAL A 21 21.51 44.08 0.86
N SER A 22 22.79 44.03 1.22
CA SER A 22 23.33 44.76 2.33
C SER A 22 24.76 45.18 2.05
N PHE A 23 25.20 46.23 2.74
CA PHE A 23 26.55 46.78 2.66
C PHE A 23 27.11 46.96 4.04
N ARG A 24 28.36 46.56 4.24
CA ARG A 24 29.07 46.67 5.51
C ARG A 24 29.15 48.14 5.96
N ARG A 25 28.65 48.42 7.15
CA ARG A 25 28.71 49.72 7.78
C ARG A 25 29.29 49.58 9.19
N GLU A 26 30.50 50.12 9.38
CA GLU A 26 31.14 50.08 10.67
C GLU A 26 31.71 51.48 10.99
N LYS A 27 31.99 51.73 12.27
CA LYS A 27 32.69 52.94 12.72
C LYS A 27 34.04 53.01 12.01
N TYR A 28 34.34 54.00 11.28
CA TYR A 28 35.53 54.21 10.43
C TYR A 28 35.52 53.47 9.05
N ILE A 29 34.45 52.79 8.65
CA ILE A 29 34.29 52.22 7.31
C ILE A 29 32.99 52.72 6.67
N PRO A 30 32.95 53.96 6.14
CA PRO A 30 31.75 54.57 5.61
C PRO A 30 31.28 53.92 4.28
N PHE A 31 32.20 53.31 3.51
CA PHE A 31 31.96 52.68 2.21
C PHE A 31 32.40 51.21 2.22
N GLY A 32 31.76 50.41 3.07
CA GLY A 32 32.03 48.96 3.10
C GLY A 32 31.50 48.25 1.86
N GLY A 33 32.09 47.12 1.48
CA GLY A 33 31.64 46.27 0.38
C GLY A 33 30.30 45.62 0.61
N PRO A 34 29.74 44.91 -0.41
CA PRO A 34 28.52 44.15 -0.28
C PRO A 34 28.74 43.04 0.74
N ASP A 35 27.76 42.86 1.64
CA ASP A 35 27.79 41.89 2.72
C ASP A 35 26.41 41.20 2.93
N GLY A 36 25.53 41.25 1.94
CA GLY A 36 24.28 40.55 1.99
C GLY A 36 24.45 39.03 1.75
N GLY A 37 23.96 38.24 2.69
CA GLY A 37 24.01 36.77 2.63
C GLY A 37 22.95 36.19 1.74
N ASP A 38 23.12 34.90 1.42
CA ASP A 38 22.16 34.10 0.65
C ASP A 38 20.94 33.73 1.51
N GLY A 39 19.81 33.38 0.88
CA GLY A 39 18.70 32.79 1.60
C GLY A 39 19.02 31.35 2.05
N GLY A 40 18.09 30.72 2.78
CA GLY A 40 18.10 29.31 3.08
C GLY A 40 17.27 28.54 2.04
N ASP A 41 17.57 27.26 1.82
CA ASP A 41 16.75 26.40 0.97
C ASP A 41 15.40 26.10 1.63
N GLY A 42 14.37 25.86 0.84
CA GLY A 42 13.08 25.35 1.33
C GLY A 42 13.18 23.88 1.69
N GLY A 43 12.43 23.44 2.69
CA GLY A 43 12.32 22.04 3.08
C GLY A 43 11.56 21.21 2.04
N SER A 44 11.92 19.96 1.88
CA SER A 44 11.25 18.98 1.00
C SER A 44 10.19 18.20 1.76
N VAL A 45 9.25 17.55 1.02
CA VAL A 45 8.27 16.64 1.60
C VAL A 45 8.62 15.21 1.20
N TYR A 46 8.68 14.35 2.20
CA TYR A 46 8.90 12.90 2.05
C TYR A 46 7.71 12.13 2.60
N LEU A 47 7.36 11.04 1.93
CA LEU A 47 6.54 9.99 2.53
C LEU A 47 7.47 8.90 3.05
N GLU A 48 7.17 8.36 4.24
CA GLU A 48 7.94 7.28 4.88
C GLU A 48 7.00 6.13 5.23
N ALA A 49 7.32 4.93 4.80
CA ALA A 49 6.58 3.72 5.16
C ALA A 49 6.79 3.38 6.64
N ASP A 50 5.71 3.22 7.39
CA ASP A 50 5.72 2.91 8.82
C ASP A 50 4.71 1.79 9.11
N SER A 51 5.17 0.66 9.61
CA SER A 51 4.34 -0.51 9.96
C SER A 51 3.40 -0.25 11.13
N SER A 52 3.63 0.80 11.92
CA SER A 52 2.71 1.22 12.99
C SER A 52 1.44 1.89 12.45
N VAL A 53 1.48 2.39 11.20
CA VAL A 53 0.35 2.99 10.50
C VAL A 53 -0.34 1.92 9.65
N ASN A 54 -1.61 1.61 9.95
CA ASN A 54 -2.34 0.53 9.28
C ASN A 54 -3.49 1.02 8.38
N THR A 55 -3.65 2.33 8.17
CA THR A 55 -4.78 2.90 7.42
C THR A 55 -4.47 4.33 6.98
N LEU A 56 -5.09 4.74 5.87
CA LEU A 56 -5.02 6.11 5.36
C LEU A 56 -6.11 7.03 5.93
N ILE A 57 -6.81 6.63 7.02
CA ILE A 57 -7.96 7.37 7.56
C ILE A 57 -7.60 8.80 8.00
N ASP A 58 -6.40 8.99 8.56
CA ASP A 58 -5.95 10.28 9.05
C ASP A 58 -5.81 11.30 7.93
N PHE A 59 -5.51 10.84 6.70
CA PHE A 59 -5.39 11.68 5.51
C PHE A 59 -6.73 12.20 4.96
N ARG A 60 -7.86 11.64 5.41
CA ARG A 60 -9.18 12.23 5.13
C ARG A 60 -9.41 13.54 5.90
N HIS A 61 -8.80 13.66 7.06
CA HIS A 61 -8.92 14.84 7.92
C HIS A 61 -7.76 15.81 7.67
N ALA A 62 -6.52 15.32 7.66
CA ALA A 62 -5.33 16.10 7.37
C ALA A 62 -4.97 15.93 5.88
N ARG A 63 -5.41 16.88 5.05
CA ARG A 63 -5.22 16.81 3.59
C ARG A 63 -4.09 17.69 3.07
N LYS A 64 -3.51 18.57 3.91
CA LYS A 64 -2.48 19.51 3.48
C LYS A 64 -1.23 19.34 4.31
N PHE A 65 -0.13 19.14 3.64
CA PHE A 65 1.19 18.94 4.23
C PHE A 65 2.17 19.97 3.66
N LEU A 66 2.73 20.77 4.56
CA LEU A 66 3.56 21.94 4.21
C LEU A 66 4.91 21.77 4.89
N ALA A 67 6.00 21.74 4.12
CA ALA A 67 7.35 21.77 4.65
C ALA A 67 7.81 23.20 5.04
N GLY A 68 8.90 23.27 5.77
CA GLY A 68 9.46 24.53 6.25
C GLY A 68 9.93 25.42 5.10
N GLN A 69 9.72 26.74 5.21
CA GLN A 69 10.24 27.72 4.25
C GLN A 69 11.68 28.11 4.60
N GLY A 70 12.51 28.37 3.58
CA GLY A 70 13.82 28.95 3.75
C GLY A 70 13.74 30.41 4.22
N GLU A 71 14.55 30.77 5.18
CA GLU A 71 14.63 32.13 5.68
C GLU A 71 15.41 33.04 4.72
N LYS A 72 15.05 34.31 4.72
CA LYS A 72 15.77 35.32 3.97
C LYS A 72 17.18 35.50 4.50
N GLY A 73 18.16 35.68 3.60
CA GLY A 73 19.51 36.08 3.99
C GLY A 73 19.55 37.41 4.75
N ALA A 74 20.56 37.59 5.58
CA ALA A 74 20.75 38.78 6.39
C ALA A 74 22.07 39.51 6.04
N SER A 75 22.30 40.67 6.69
CA SER A 75 23.55 41.38 6.58
C SER A 75 24.71 40.60 7.22
N LYS A 76 25.96 41.08 7.00
CA LYS A 76 27.20 40.45 7.50
C LYS A 76 27.45 39.03 6.95
N ASN A 77 27.06 38.82 5.70
CA ASN A 77 27.13 37.51 5.01
C ASN A 77 26.40 36.37 5.75
N CYS A 78 25.38 36.68 6.56
CA CYS A 78 24.61 35.65 7.24
C CYS A 78 23.64 35.02 6.26
N THR A 79 23.81 33.72 6.02
CA THR A 79 22.87 32.91 5.23
C THR A 79 21.59 32.68 6.05
N GLY A 80 20.42 32.72 5.40
CA GLY A 80 19.16 32.35 6.01
C GLY A 80 19.15 30.86 6.40
N LYS A 81 18.41 30.51 7.44
CA LYS A 81 18.20 29.10 7.84
C LYS A 81 17.43 28.38 6.75
N SER A 82 17.84 27.16 6.39
CA SER A 82 17.05 26.26 5.53
C SER A 82 15.79 25.82 6.24
N GLY A 83 14.71 25.66 5.51
CA GLY A 83 13.46 25.10 6.00
C GLY A 83 13.64 23.63 6.38
N ASP A 84 12.93 23.21 7.42
CA ASP A 84 12.96 21.82 7.86
C ASP A 84 12.14 20.95 6.89
N ASP A 85 12.67 19.77 6.55
CA ASP A 85 11.95 18.77 5.76
C ASP A 85 10.74 18.22 6.52
N LEU A 86 9.69 17.89 5.79
CA LEU A 86 8.51 17.24 6.35
C LEU A 86 8.50 15.78 5.95
N VAL A 87 8.50 14.90 6.96
CA VAL A 87 8.30 13.46 6.77
C VAL A 87 6.88 13.09 7.19
N VAL A 88 6.10 12.56 6.25
CA VAL A 88 4.73 12.11 6.47
C VAL A 88 4.73 10.59 6.47
N LYS A 89 4.29 9.99 7.58
CA LYS A 89 4.23 8.54 7.74
C LYS A 89 3.00 7.97 7.07
N VAL A 90 3.19 6.94 6.25
CA VAL A 90 2.13 6.22 5.54
C VAL A 90 2.26 4.72 5.78
N PRO A 91 1.18 3.93 5.61
CA PRO A 91 1.26 2.47 5.73
C PRO A 91 2.28 1.88 4.75
N VAL A 92 2.92 0.78 5.15
CA VAL A 92 3.69 -0.06 4.21
C VAL A 92 2.76 -0.58 3.12
N GLY A 93 3.23 -0.57 1.86
CA GLY A 93 2.41 -0.94 0.70
C GLY A 93 1.56 0.21 0.15
N THR A 94 1.92 1.47 0.44
CA THR A 94 1.24 2.63 -0.14
C THR A 94 1.82 2.98 -1.49
N ILE A 95 0.98 2.98 -2.53
CA ILE A 95 1.29 3.50 -3.86
C ILE A 95 0.95 4.98 -3.90
N VAL A 96 1.78 5.76 -4.57
CA VAL A 96 1.66 7.22 -4.68
C VAL A 96 1.54 7.61 -6.14
N HIS A 97 0.40 8.15 -6.53
CA HIS A 97 0.15 8.72 -7.86
C HIS A 97 0.05 10.23 -7.78
N GLU A 98 0.54 10.93 -8.79
CA GLU A 98 0.27 12.35 -8.99
C GLU A 98 -1.04 12.51 -9.78
N MET A 99 -2.01 13.22 -9.19
CA MET A 99 -3.35 13.35 -9.77
C MET A 99 -3.39 14.25 -11.02
N ASP A 100 -2.49 15.23 -11.12
CA ASP A 100 -2.50 16.21 -12.20
C ASP A 100 -1.89 15.64 -13.48
N THR A 101 -0.96 14.69 -13.37
CA THR A 101 -0.24 14.05 -14.51
C THR A 101 -0.60 12.57 -14.68
N ASP A 102 -1.33 11.98 -13.74
CA ASP A 102 -1.63 10.54 -13.66
C ASP A 102 -0.35 9.66 -13.66
N GLU A 103 0.74 10.21 -13.10
CA GLU A 103 2.05 9.56 -13.06
C GLU A 103 2.23 8.80 -11.76
N LEU A 104 2.74 7.58 -11.84
CA LEU A 104 3.19 6.81 -10.67
C LEU A 104 4.50 7.42 -10.15
N ILE A 105 4.47 8.02 -8.96
CA ILE A 105 5.66 8.58 -8.31
C ILE A 105 6.49 7.47 -7.66
N GLY A 106 5.84 6.48 -7.07
CA GLY A 106 6.52 5.34 -6.47
C GLY A 106 5.64 4.49 -5.57
N ASP A 107 6.24 3.41 -5.07
CA ASP A 107 5.64 2.43 -4.17
C ASP A 107 6.48 2.31 -2.90
N LEU A 108 5.84 2.31 -1.74
CA LEU A 108 6.47 2.26 -0.41
C LEU A 108 6.27 0.87 0.20
N VAL A 109 7.05 -0.10 -0.24
CA VAL A 109 6.89 -1.53 0.10
C VAL A 109 7.67 -1.98 1.34
N ARG A 110 8.68 -1.22 1.78
CA ARG A 110 9.57 -1.62 2.89
C ARG A 110 9.46 -0.64 4.05
N GLU A 111 9.48 -1.16 5.27
CA GLU A 111 9.55 -0.35 6.50
C GLU A 111 10.71 0.65 6.45
N GLY A 112 10.43 1.92 6.79
CA GLY A 112 11.40 3.00 6.79
C GLY A 112 11.81 3.50 5.39
N GLN A 113 11.24 2.95 4.32
CA GLN A 113 11.48 3.44 2.96
C GLN A 113 10.95 4.86 2.83
N ARG A 114 11.78 5.76 2.25
CA ARG A 114 11.41 7.16 2.01
C ARG A 114 11.28 7.46 0.53
N LEU A 115 10.24 8.17 0.19
CA LEU A 115 9.94 8.65 -1.16
C LEU A 115 9.87 10.18 -1.14
N LEU A 116 10.69 10.85 -1.96
CA LEU A 116 10.61 12.29 -2.16
C LEU A 116 9.39 12.61 -3.05
N VAL A 117 8.42 13.32 -2.51
CA VAL A 117 7.17 13.66 -3.24
C VAL A 117 7.06 15.13 -3.64
N ALA A 118 7.78 16.03 -2.96
CA ALA A 118 7.88 17.41 -3.39
C ALA A 118 9.22 18.01 -2.95
N ARG A 119 9.95 18.59 -3.90
CA ARG A 119 11.27 19.18 -3.66
C ARG A 119 11.18 20.63 -3.20
N GLY A 120 11.94 20.98 -2.18
CA GLY A 120 12.09 22.35 -1.70
C GLY A 120 12.68 23.31 -2.73
N GLY A 121 12.27 24.56 -2.66
CA GLY A 121 12.80 25.63 -3.51
C GLY A 121 14.26 25.95 -3.17
N PHE A 122 15.02 26.34 -4.19
CA PHE A 122 16.41 26.74 -4.05
C PHE A 122 16.51 28.16 -3.46
N HIS A 123 17.50 28.39 -2.62
CA HIS A 123 17.72 29.69 -2.02
C HIS A 123 18.09 30.80 -3.04
N GLY A 124 17.75 32.02 -2.71
CA GLY A 124 18.16 33.21 -3.46
C GLY A 124 19.56 33.65 -3.08
N LEU A 125 20.26 34.30 -4.01
CA LEU A 125 21.63 34.75 -3.81
C LEU A 125 21.69 36.20 -3.31
N GLY A 126 22.47 36.42 -2.26
CA GLY A 126 22.76 37.74 -1.73
C GLY A 126 23.70 38.58 -2.61
N ASN A 127 23.74 39.90 -2.40
CA ASN A 127 24.55 40.78 -3.22
C ASN A 127 26.04 40.52 -3.12
N ALA A 128 26.52 39.91 -2.03
CA ALA A 128 27.92 39.54 -1.89
C ALA A 128 28.42 38.60 -2.99
N ARG A 129 27.56 37.72 -3.52
CA ARG A 129 27.86 36.78 -4.61
C ARG A 129 28.05 37.46 -5.97
N PHE A 130 27.53 38.68 -6.17
CA PHE A 130 27.59 39.41 -7.44
C PHE A 130 28.77 40.39 -7.48
N LYS A 131 29.62 40.41 -6.46
CA LYS A 131 30.84 41.24 -6.44
C LYS A 131 31.82 40.75 -7.50
N SER A 132 32.26 41.67 -8.35
CA SER A 132 33.26 41.42 -9.39
C SER A 132 34.26 42.59 -9.47
N SER A 133 35.31 42.45 -10.32
CA SER A 133 36.27 43.53 -10.59
C SER A 133 35.62 44.78 -11.22
N THR A 134 34.59 44.59 -12.04
CA THR A 134 33.84 45.64 -12.72
C THR A 134 32.66 46.17 -11.89
N ASN A 135 32.06 45.33 -11.03
CA ASN A 135 30.96 45.70 -10.14
C ASN A 135 31.33 45.45 -8.67
N ARG A 136 31.96 46.43 -8.05
CA ARG A 136 32.44 46.32 -6.66
C ARG A 136 31.35 46.52 -5.59
N ALA A 137 30.21 47.10 -5.97
CA ALA A 137 29.09 47.40 -5.06
C ALA A 137 27.74 47.01 -5.67
N PRO A 138 27.50 45.70 -5.95
CA PRO A 138 26.26 45.25 -6.57
C PRO A 138 25.05 45.49 -5.64
N ARG A 139 23.97 46.05 -6.21
CA ARG A 139 22.72 46.33 -5.51
C ARG A 139 21.61 45.34 -5.92
N GLN A 140 21.98 44.18 -6.45
CA GLN A 140 21.07 43.13 -6.89
C GLN A 140 21.17 41.90 -6.01
N SER A 141 20.07 41.21 -5.81
CA SER A 141 20.00 39.88 -5.24
C SER A 141 19.08 39.02 -6.10
N LYS A 142 19.17 37.69 -5.98
CA LYS A 142 18.20 36.80 -6.59
C LYS A 142 17.17 36.36 -5.55
N PRO A 143 15.88 36.29 -5.93
CA PRO A 143 14.89 35.65 -5.08
C PRO A 143 15.13 34.13 -5.01
N GLY A 144 14.65 33.48 -3.97
CA GLY A 144 14.54 32.03 -3.93
C GLY A 144 13.51 31.54 -4.95
N THR A 145 13.61 30.28 -5.32
CA THR A 145 12.62 29.62 -6.18
C THR A 145 11.46 29.09 -5.35
N PRO A 146 10.24 29.00 -5.90
CA PRO A 146 9.14 28.36 -5.21
C PRO A 146 9.42 26.85 -5.03
N GLY A 147 8.94 26.28 -3.94
CA GLY A 147 8.89 24.83 -3.73
C GLY A 147 7.84 24.16 -4.61
N GLU A 148 8.03 22.89 -4.85
CA GLU A 148 7.06 22.09 -5.61
C GLU A 148 5.74 21.96 -4.85
N LYS A 149 4.65 21.93 -5.62
CA LYS A 149 3.31 21.67 -5.14
C LYS A 149 2.72 20.54 -5.95
N ARG A 150 2.20 19.49 -5.29
CA ARG A 150 1.59 18.34 -5.96
C ARG A 150 0.31 17.91 -5.25
N HIS A 151 -0.63 17.36 -6.04
CA HIS A 151 -1.81 16.68 -5.55
C HIS A 151 -1.59 15.18 -5.70
N LEU A 152 -1.52 14.49 -4.57
CA LEU A 152 -1.20 13.07 -4.54
C LEU A 152 -2.45 12.25 -4.20
N GLN A 153 -2.63 11.17 -4.93
CA GLN A 153 -3.51 10.08 -4.56
C GLN A 153 -2.64 9.00 -3.91
N LEU A 154 -2.94 8.71 -2.66
CA LEU A 154 -2.37 7.59 -1.94
C LEU A 154 -3.34 6.42 -2.07
N GLU A 155 -2.84 5.28 -2.49
CA GLU A 155 -3.60 4.04 -2.56
C GLU A 155 -2.82 2.96 -1.79
N MET A 156 -3.46 2.36 -0.80
CA MET A 156 -2.85 1.27 -0.06
C MET A 156 -3.11 -0.03 -0.82
N LYS A 157 -2.06 -0.71 -1.30
CA LYS A 157 -2.17 -2.10 -1.69
C LYS A 157 -2.59 -2.89 -0.45
N LEU A 158 -3.77 -3.50 -0.50
CA LEU A 158 -4.11 -4.52 0.46
C LEU A 158 -3.12 -5.67 0.26
N LEU A 159 -2.14 -5.73 1.15
CA LEU A 159 -1.16 -6.79 1.21
C LEU A 159 -1.80 -8.03 1.84
N ALA A 160 -2.81 -8.60 1.20
CA ALA A 160 -3.20 -9.96 1.45
C ALA A 160 -2.46 -10.84 0.45
N ASP A 161 -1.61 -11.70 0.94
CA ASP A 161 -0.90 -12.68 0.12
C ASP A 161 -1.88 -13.69 -0.47
N VAL A 162 -2.98 -13.97 0.25
CA VAL A 162 -3.95 -15.03 -0.06
C VAL A 162 -5.39 -14.55 0.04
N GLY A 163 -6.17 -14.77 -1.01
CA GLY A 163 -7.61 -14.52 -1.04
C GLY A 163 -8.43 -15.82 -0.87
N LEU A 164 -9.49 -15.77 -0.07
CA LEU A 164 -10.42 -16.90 0.07
C LEU A 164 -11.61 -16.73 -0.84
N LEU A 165 -11.88 -17.75 -1.64
CA LEU A 165 -13.06 -17.90 -2.49
C LEU A 165 -13.96 -19.02 -1.94
N GLY A 166 -15.23 -18.96 -2.21
CA GLY A 166 -16.18 -20.02 -1.86
C GLY A 166 -17.57 -19.48 -1.54
N LEU A 167 -18.55 -20.32 -1.63
CA LEU A 167 -19.95 -20.02 -1.35
C LEU A 167 -20.17 -19.57 0.11
N PRO A 168 -21.29 -18.92 0.47
CA PRO A 168 -21.67 -18.71 1.86
C PRO A 168 -21.64 -20.05 2.61
N ASN A 169 -21.17 -20.00 3.85
CA ASN A 169 -21.06 -21.19 4.71
C ASN A 169 -20.05 -22.27 4.27
N ALA A 170 -19.25 -22.07 3.22
CA ALA A 170 -18.14 -22.96 2.87
C ALA A 170 -17.06 -23.06 3.97
N GLY A 171 -17.10 -22.16 4.96
CA GLY A 171 -16.22 -22.18 6.12
C GLY A 171 -15.03 -21.22 6.04
N LYS A 172 -15.05 -20.22 5.14
CA LYS A 172 -13.99 -19.23 4.96
C LYS A 172 -13.57 -18.55 6.27
N SER A 173 -14.51 -17.92 6.95
CA SER A 173 -14.23 -17.23 8.23
C SER A 173 -13.84 -18.20 9.35
N THR A 174 -14.27 -19.47 9.28
CA THR A 174 -13.84 -20.51 10.21
C THR A 174 -12.38 -20.89 9.95
N LEU A 175 -12.01 -21.03 8.68
CA LEU A 175 -10.61 -21.32 8.30
C LEU A 175 -9.67 -20.22 8.77
N ILE A 176 -9.99 -18.95 8.49
CA ILE A 176 -9.17 -17.83 8.99
C ILE A 176 -8.99 -17.88 10.51
N ARG A 177 -10.07 -18.16 11.26
CA ARG A 177 -9.98 -18.28 12.73
C ARG A 177 -9.17 -19.48 13.18
N ALA A 178 -9.18 -20.57 12.41
CA ALA A 178 -8.44 -21.78 12.74
C ALA A 178 -6.94 -21.62 12.57
N VAL A 179 -6.51 -20.90 11.50
CA VAL A 179 -5.10 -20.76 11.12
C VAL A 179 -4.45 -19.45 11.61
N SER A 180 -5.26 -18.45 11.98
CA SER A 180 -4.74 -17.15 12.42
C SER A 180 -4.12 -17.24 13.81
N SER A 181 -2.90 -16.70 13.95
CA SER A 181 -2.16 -16.59 15.22
C SER A 181 -2.73 -15.55 16.19
N ALA A 182 -3.53 -14.60 15.68
CA ALA A 182 -4.23 -13.60 16.45
C ALA A 182 -5.73 -13.61 16.08
N ARG A 183 -6.60 -13.01 16.91
CA ARG A 183 -8.01 -12.87 16.56
C ARG A 183 -8.10 -12.09 15.24
N PRO A 184 -8.78 -12.64 14.20
CA PRO A 184 -8.95 -11.94 12.93
C PRO A 184 -9.53 -10.54 13.16
N LYS A 185 -8.92 -9.54 12.55
CA LYS A 185 -9.46 -8.18 12.58
C LYS A 185 -10.49 -8.05 11.47
N VAL A 186 -11.68 -7.59 11.84
CA VAL A 186 -12.70 -7.17 10.87
C VAL A 186 -12.30 -5.79 10.38
N ALA A 187 -11.99 -5.66 9.10
CA ALA A 187 -11.69 -4.37 8.50
C ALA A 187 -12.98 -3.69 8.05
N ASP A 188 -13.18 -2.44 8.46
CA ASP A 188 -14.38 -1.63 8.18
C ASP A 188 -14.12 -0.80 6.91
N TYR A 189 -14.44 -1.36 5.74
CA TYR A 189 -14.32 -0.67 4.46
C TYR A 189 -15.57 0.19 4.19
N PRO A 190 -15.41 1.50 3.97
CA PRO A 190 -16.55 2.42 3.83
C PRO A 190 -17.44 2.17 2.61
N PHE A 191 -17.00 1.33 1.66
CA PHE A 191 -17.70 0.99 0.42
C PHE A 191 -18.24 -0.45 0.42
N THR A 192 -18.06 -1.20 1.52
CA THR A 192 -18.60 -2.56 1.64
C THR A 192 -19.70 -2.58 2.71
N THR A 193 -20.85 -3.12 2.37
CA THR A 193 -21.88 -3.50 3.35
C THR A 193 -21.47 -4.74 4.14
N LEU A 194 -20.38 -5.42 3.70
CA LEU A 194 -19.83 -6.64 4.26
C LEU A 194 -18.36 -6.41 4.58
N TYR A 195 -17.97 -6.61 5.83
CA TYR A 195 -16.62 -6.39 6.33
C TYR A 195 -15.72 -7.59 6.03
N PRO A 196 -14.60 -7.43 5.29
CA PRO A 196 -13.66 -8.53 5.10
C PRO A 196 -12.95 -8.87 6.41
N ASN A 197 -12.76 -10.17 6.61
CA ASN A 197 -11.99 -10.67 7.72
C ASN A 197 -10.53 -10.86 7.28
N LEU A 198 -9.61 -10.13 7.91
CA LEU A 198 -8.17 -10.30 7.71
C LEU A 198 -7.60 -11.16 8.82
N GLY A 199 -6.83 -12.18 8.46
CA GLY A 199 -6.11 -13.04 9.40
C GLY A 199 -4.63 -13.09 9.05
N VAL A 200 -3.77 -12.85 10.06
CA VAL A 200 -2.35 -13.09 9.94
C VAL A 200 -2.09 -14.54 10.36
N VAL A 201 -1.56 -15.33 9.43
CA VAL A 201 -1.20 -16.72 9.63
C VAL A 201 0.31 -16.80 9.87
N SER A 202 0.72 -17.23 11.05
CA SER A 202 2.13 -17.45 11.38
C SER A 202 2.43 -18.95 11.37
N VAL A 203 3.33 -19.36 10.49
CA VAL A 203 3.78 -20.75 10.36
C VAL A 203 4.96 -21.01 11.28
N SER A 204 5.86 -20.02 11.43
CA SER A 204 6.98 -20.08 12.37
C SER A 204 7.44 -18.68 12.78
N ALA A 205 8.47 -18.57 13.64
CA ALA A 205 9.08 -17.28 13.94
C ALA A 205 9.60 -16.62 12.65
N HIS A 206 9.13 -15.41 12.36
CA HIS A 206 9.45 -14.61 11.17
C HIS A 206 8.88 -15.11 9.82
N ARG A 207 8.02 -16.14 9.82
CA ARG A 207 7.34 -16.62 8.62
C ARG A 207 5.83 -16.49 8.80
N SER A 208 5.26 -15.47 8.14
CA SER A 208 3.82 -15.20 8.21
C SER A 208 3.32 -14.62 6.90
N PHE A 209 2.05 -14.85 6.61
CA PHE A 209 1.34 -14.29 5.47
C PHE A 209 -0.04 -13.77 5.89
N VAL A 210 -0.61 -12.90 5.08
CA VAL A 210 -1.93 -12.32 5.32
C VAL A 210 -2.96 -13.01 4.45
N MET A 211 -4.04 -13.46 5.07
CA MET A 211 -5.19 -14.09 4.41
C MET A 211 -6.42 -13.19 4.54
N VAL A 212 -7.16 -13.01 3.44
CA VAL A 212 -8.39 -12.22 3.42
C VAL A 212 -9.59 -13.09 3.06
N ASP A 213 -10.64 -13.02 3.88
CA ASP A 213 -11.97 -13.54 3.55
C ASP A 213 -12.78 -12.45 2.86
N VAL A 214 -13.23 -12.75 1.66
CA VAL A 214 -14.04 -11.89 0.83
C VAL A 214 -15.50 -12.30 0.92
N PRO A 215 -16.29 -11.66 1.79
CA PRO A 215 -17.73 -11.90 1.81
C PRO A 215 -18.37 -11.31 0.54
N GLY A 216 -19.27 -12.05 -0.11
CA GLY A 216 -20.16 -11.48 -1.13
C GLY A 216 -19.77 -11.69 -2.59
N LEU A 217 -18.97 -12.71 -2.91
CA LEU A 217 -18.79 -13.17 -4.31
C LEU A 217 -20.04 -13.85 -4.89
N ILE A 218 -21.19 -13.80 -4.21
CA ILE A 218 -22.36 -14.59 -4.55
C ILE A 218 -23.60 -13.75 -4.65
N GLU A 219 -24.35 -13.99 -5.73
CA GLU A 219 -25.67 -13.45 -6.09
C GLU A 219 -25.68 -11.94 -6.43
N GLY A 220 -25.35 -11.62 -7.68
CA GLY A 220 -25.61 -10.33 -8.29
C GLY A 220 -24.39 -9.45 -8.57
N ALA A 221 -23.16 -9.90 -8.40
CA ALA A 221 -21.96 -9.14 -8.79
C ALA A 221 -21.96 -8.84 -10.30
N SER A 222 -22.49 -9.74 -11.13
CA SER A 222 -22.70 -9.56 -12.57
C SER A 222 -23.88 -8.62 -12.93
N GLN A 223 -24.75 -8.29 -11.98
CA GLN A 223 -25.93 -7.45 -12.22
C GLN A 223 -25.79 -5.98 -11.84
N GLY A 224 -24.58 -5.45 -11.67
CA GLY A 224 -24.35 -4.00 -11.72
C GLY A 224 -24.47 -3.25 -10.40
N ALA A 225 -24.48 -3.88 -9.25
CA ALA A 225 -24.30 -3.17 -7.99
C ALA A 225 -22.78 -2.92 -7.78
N GLY A 226 -22.30 -1.72 -8.09
CA GLY A 226 -20.88 -1.33 -8.15
C GLY A 226 -19.98 -1.59 -6.93
N LEU A 227 -20.50 -2.20 -5.87
CA LEU A 227 -19.82 -2.58 -4.64
C LEU A 227 -18.97 -3.85 -4.79
N GLY A 228 -19.40 -4.84 -5.59
CA GLY A 228 -18.65 -6.07 -5.85
C GLY A 228 -17.38 -5.82 -6.69
N ILE A 229 -17.42 -4.84 -7.60
CA ILE A 229 -16.35 -4.55 -8.55
C ILE A 229 -15.09 -3.99 -7.86
N GLN A 230 -15.25 -3.09 -6.89
CA GLN A 230 -14.10 -2.55 -6.15
C GLN A 230 -13.43 -3.62 -5.29
N PHE A 231 -14.21 -4.52 -4.74
CA PHE A 231 -13.70 -5.57 -3.89
C PHE A 231 -12.96 -6.68 -4.68
N LEU A 232 -13.42 -7.00 -5.88
CA LEU A 232 -12.74 -7.95 -6.77
C LEU A 232 -11.41 -7.39 -7.31
N LYS A 233 -11.27 -6.07 -7.40
CA LYS A 233 -9.97 -5.41 -7.66
C LYS A 233 -8.95 -5.68 -6.55
N HIS A 234 -9.38 -5.81 -5.30
CA HIS A 234 -8.48 -6.15 -4.19
C HIS A 234 -8.07 -7.63 -4.19
N LEU A 235 -8.96 -8.54 -4.63
CA LEU A 235 -8.59 -9.94 -4.86
C LEU A 235 -7.63 -10.12 -6.03
N ALA A 236 -7.75 -9.30 -7.07
CA ALA A 236 -6.82 -9.31 -8.19
C ALA A 236 -5.37 -8.98 -7.76
N ARG A 237 -5.19 -8.45 -6.55
CA ARG A 237 -3.89 -8.11 -5.97
C ARG A 237 -3.34 -9.19 -5.03
N THR A 238 -4.08 -10.27 -4.77
CA THR A 238 -3.57 -11.41 -4.02
C THR A 238 -2.76 -12.33 -4.94
N ASN A 239 -1.71 -12.94 -4.41
CA ASN A 239 -0.83 -13.81 -5.18
C ASN A 239 -1.40 -15.21 -5.38
N LEU A 240 -2.26 -15.65 -4.44
CA LEU A 240 -2.88 -16.96 -4.42
C LEU A 240 -4.36 -16.87 -4.04
N LEU A 241 -5.18 -17.68 -4.68
CA LEU A 241 -6.58 -17.85 -4.35
C LEU A 241 -6.84 -19.26 -3.79
N LEU A 242 -7.40 -19.35 -2.58
CA LEU A 242 -7.86 -20.61 -2.01
C LEU A 242 -9.37 -20.74 -2.24
N HIS A 243 -9.76 -21.69 -3.06
CA HIS A 243 -11.14 -21.98 -3.36
C HIS A 243 -11.69 -23.01 -2.36
N LEU A 244 -12.42 -22.54 -1.35
CA LEU A 244 -13.03 -23.38 -0.32
C LEU A 244 -14.35 -23.96 -0.80
N VAL A 245 -14.48 -25.26 -0.65
CA VAL A 245 -15.67 -26.04 -1.04
C VAL A 245 -16.20 -26.81 0.15
N ASP A 246 -17.52 -26.80 0.35
CA ASP A 246 -18.20 -27.54 1.41
C ASP A 246 -18.39 -29.01 1.00
N MET A 247 -17.71 -29.92 1.68
CA MET A 247 -17.81 -31.36 1.46
C MET A 247 -18.91 -32.04 2.30
N GLY A 248 -19.66 -31.25 3.06
CA GLY A 248 -20.75 -31.76 3.90
C GLY A 248 -21.85 -32.47 3.10
N PRO A 249 -22.71 -33.24 3.78
CA PRO A 249 -23.69 -34.11 3.11
C PRO A 249 -24.81 -33.35 2.38
N LEU A 250 -25.00 -32.07 2.67
CA LEU A 250 -26.02 -31.22 2.05
C LEU A 250 -25.43 -30.33 0.92
N GLY A 251 -24.14 -30.35 0.69
CA GLY A 251 -23.48 -29.58 -0.35
C GLY A 251 -23.42 -30.29 -1.70
N ASN A 252 -23.33 -29.52 -2.78
CA ASN A 252 -22.98 -30.01 -4.10
C ASN A 252 -21.64 -29.43 -4.54
N PRO A 253 -20.52 -30.04 -4.12
CA PRO A 253 -19.19 -29.48 -4.33
C PRO A 253 -18.85 -29.22 -5.79
N VAL A 254 -19.34 -30.03 -6.71
CA VAL A 254 -19.12 -29.89 -8.16
C VAL A 254 -19.79 -28.63 -8.71
N GLU A 255 -21.04 -28.41 -8.32
CA GLU A 255 -21.83 -27.24 -8.74
C GLU A 255 -21.29 -25.96 -8.10
N ASP A 256 -20.90 -26.04 -6.83
CA ASP A 256 -20.29 -24.91 -6.11
C ASP A 256 -18.99 -24.43 -6.80
N ILE A 257 -18.13 -25.36 -7.21
CA ILE A 257 -16.88 -25.05 -7.95
C ILE A 257 -17.19 -24.42 -9.30
N ALA A 258 -18.17 -25.00 -10.04
CA ALA A 258 -18.55 -24.49 -11.35
C ALA A 258 -19.14 -23.07 -11.26
N THR A 259 -19.98 -22.81 -10.26
CA THR A 259 -20.58 -21.49 -10.01
C THR A 259 -19.50 -20.41 -9.77
N ILE A 260 -18.61 -20.66 -8.83
CA ILE A 260 -17.53 -19.70 -8.51
C ILE A 260 -16.58 -19.50 -9.69
N THR A 261 -16.27 -20.57 -10.44
CA THR A 261 -15.41 -20.45 -11.62
C THR A 261 -16.06 -19.59 -12.70
N GLY A 262 -17.35 -19.80 -12.97
CA GLY A 262 -18.10 -18.99 -13.94
C GLY A 262 -18.23 -17.52 -13.52
N GLU A 263 -18.39 -17.23 -12.22
CA GLU A 263 -18.41 -15.87 -11.71
C GLU A 263 -17.04 -15.15 -11.87
N LEU A 264 -15.95 -15.85 -11.61
CA LEU A 264 -14.60 -15.30 -11.79
C LEU A 264 -14.29 -14.98 -13.26
N GLU A 265 -14.65 -15.91 -14.18
CA GLU A 265 -14.46 -15.73 -15.62
C GLU A 265 -15.32 -14.56 -16.16
N GLY A 266 -16.53 -14.43 -15.67
CA GLY A 266 -17.42 -13.33 -16.05
C GLY A 266 -17.00 -11.97 -15.54
N PHE A 267 -16.13 -11.93 -14.51
CA PHE A 267 -15.75 -10.69 -13.85
C PHE A 267 -14.46 -10.07 -14.41
N ASN A 268 -13.34 -10.81 -14.42
CA ASN A 268 -12.03 -10.34 -14.86
C ASN A 268 -11.14 -11.51 -15.28
N ALA A 269 -10.67 -11.46 -16.52
CA ALA A 269 -9.75 -12.46 -17.08
C ALA A 269 -8.44 -12.58 -16.30
N GLU A 270 -7.94 -11.48 -15.72
CA GLU A 270 -6.75 -11.47 -14.87
C GLU A 270 -6.96 -12.29 -13.60
N LEU A 271 -8.08 -12.09 -12.92
CA LEU A 271 -8.42 -12.82 -11.69
C LEU A 271 -8.69 -14.31 -11.97
N ALA A 272 -9.33 -14.63 -13.10
CA ALA A 272 -9.56 -15.99 -13.54
C ALA A 272 -8.26 -16.76 -13.86
N GLY A 273 -7.22 -16.05 -14.31
CA GLY A 273 -5.90 -16.60 -14.60
C GLY A 273 -4.95 -16.72 -13.39
N ARG A 274 -5.33 -16.23 -12.20
CA ARG A 274 -4.51 -16.33 -10.98
C ARG A 274 -4.36 -17.78 -10.51
N GLU A 275 -3.21 -18.05 -9.87
CA GLU A 275 -2.97 -19.34 -9.22
C GLU A 275 -4.07 -19.63 -8.21
N ARG A 276 -4.71 -20.79 -8.35
CA ARG A 276 -5.86 -21.15 -7.53
C ARG A 276 -5.72 -22.60 -7.02
N TRP A 277 -5.85 -22.76 -5.71
CA TRP A 277 -5.81 -24.05 -5.04
C TRP A 277 -7.18 -24.45 -4.52
N LEU A 278 -7.52 -25.70 -4.66
CA LEU A 278 -8.80 -26.24 -4.19
C LEU A 278 -8.67 -26.72 -2.75
N VAL A 279 -9.57 -26.23 -1.88
CA VAL A 279 -9.60 -26.59 -0.46
C VAL A 279 -10.93 -27.26 -0.16
N LEU A 280 -10.93 -28.58 -0.05
CA LEU A 280 -12.08 -29.40 0.30
C LEU A 280 -12.27 -29.34 1.83
N ASN A 281 -13.22 -28.51 2.27
CA ASN A 281 -13.44 -28.23 3.69
C ASN A 281 -14.60 -29.06 4.27
N LYS A 282 -14.66 -29.14 5.60
CA LYS A 282 -15.63 -29.92 6.38
C LYS A 282 -15.54 -31.44 6.14
N THR A 283 -14.33 -31.93 5.93
CA THR A 283 -14.06 -33.35 5.75
C THR A 283 -14.39 -34.17 7.01
N ASP A 284 -14.51 -33.52 8.17
CA ASP A 284 -14.99 -34.12 9.42
C ASP A 284 -16.45 -34.60 9.36
N LEU A 285 -17.24 -34.10 8.41
CA LEU A 285 -18.64 -34.51 8.20
C LEU A 285 -18.78 -35.74 7.30
N ILE A 286 -17.66 -36.24 6.75
CA ILE A 286 -17.63 -37.43 5.88
C ILE A 286 -17.07 -38.60 6.68
N PRO A 287 -17.70 -39.82 6.62
CA PRO A 287 -17.12 -41.02 7.19
C PRO A 287 -15.70 -41.25 6.70
N GLU A 288 -14.82 -41.73 7.58
CA GLU A 288 -13.38 -41.81 7.32
C GLU A 288 -13.05 -42.79 6.17
N ASP A 289 -13.83 -43.84 6.03
CA ASP A 289 -13.74 -44.85 4.97
C ASP A 289 -14.20 -44.36 3.59
N GLU A 290 -15.06 -43.32 3.52
CA GLU A 290 -15.58 -42.76 2.28
C GLU A 290 -14.85 -41.47 1.86
N ARG A 291 -14.12 -40.84 2.77
CA ARG A 291 -13.54 -39.52 2.60
C ARG A 291 -12.63 -39.40 1.37
N GLU A 292 -11.66 -40.27 1.28
CA GLU A 292 -10.70 -40.27 0.18
C GLU A 292 -11.33 -40.48 -1.19
N GLN A 293 -12.32 -41.41 -1.25
CA GLN A 293 -13.02 -41.67 -2.51
C GLN A 293 -13.85 -40.45 -2.93
N ARG A 294 -14.60 -39.86 -1.99
CA ARG A 294 -15.44 -38.69 -2.25
C ARG A 294 -14.65 -37.47 -2.68
N CYS A 295 -13.48 -37.22 -2.06
CA CYS A 295 -12.57 -36.14 -2.47
C CYS A 295 -12.03 -36.38 -3.88
N ARG A 296 -11.62 -37.61 -4.21
CA ARG A 296 -11.17 -37.95 -5.57
C ARG A 296 -12.28 -37.80 -6.63
N ASP A 297 -13.49 -38.22 -6.33
CA ASP A 297 -14.63 -38.13 -7.24
C ASP A 297 -14.94 -36.67 -7.59
N VAL A 298 -14.87 -35.72 -6.61
CA VAL A 298 -15.07 -34.30 -6.83
C VAL A 298 -13.97 -33.74 -7.72
N VAL A 299 -12.69 -34.01 -7.40
CA VAL A 299 -11.54 -33.53 -8.17
C VAL A 299 -11.61 -34.00 -9.63
N GLN A 300 -11.98 -35.26 -9.85
CA GLN A 300 -12.13 -35.83 -11.21
C GLN A 300 -13.32 -35.20 -11.94
N ALA A 301 -14.47 -35.02 -11.26
CA ALA A 301 -15.67 -34.47 -11.87
C ALA A 301 -15.47 -33.05 -12.40
N VAL A 302 -14.65 -32.21 -11.71
CA VAL A 302 -14.35 -30.86 -12.14
C VAL A 302 -13.06 -30.76 -12.98
N ASN A 303 -12.38 -31.88 -13.24
CA ASN A 303 -11.11 -31.95 -13.97
C ASN A 303 -10.05 -30.97 -13.44
N TRP A 304 -9.93 -30.91 -12.10
CA TRP A 304 -9.03 -29.96 -11.44
C TRP A 304 -7.56 -30.34 -11.67
N GLN A 305 -6.74 -29.35 -12.06
CA GLN A 305 -5.31 -29.57 -12.39
C GLN A 305 -4.34 -28.98 -11.34
N GLY A 306 -4.84 -28.10 -10.47
CA GLY A 306 -4.03 -27.43 -9.43
C GLY A 306 -3.91 -28.25 -8.14
N PRO A 307 -3.20 -27.75 -7.15
CA PRO A 307 -3.10 -28.33 -5.82
C PRO A 307 -4.48 -28.49 -5.15
N VAL A 308 -4.62 -29.58 -4.38
CA VAL A 308 -5.85 -29.92 -3.64
C VAL A 308 -5.48 -30.21 -2.19
N PHE A 309 -6.24 -29.61 -1.26
CA PHE A 309 -6.07 -29.82 0.17
C PHE A 309 -7.38 -30.28 0.81
N GLU A 310 -7.32 -31.32 1.61
CA GLU A 310 -8.41 -31.81 2.43
C GLU A 310 -8.28 -31.25 3.83
N VAL A 311 -9.30 -30.48 4.27
CA VAL A 311 -9.25 -29.81 5.56
C VAL A 311 -10.56 -29.93 6.33
N SER A 312 -10.46 -29.91 7.65
CA SER A 312 -11.55 -29.51 8.52
C SER A 312 -11.14 -28.27 9.30
N ALA A 313 -11.66 -27.14 8.87
CA ALA A 313 -11.39 -25.87 9.56
C ALA A 313 -11.89 -25.87 11.02
N LEU A 314 -13.00 -26.60 11.30
CA LEU A 314 -13.57 -26.72 12.62
C LEU A 314 -12.72 -27.62 13.54
N ALA A 315 -12.31 -28.78 13.04
CA ALA A 315 -11.48 -29.74 13.79
C ALA A 315 -9.97 -29.44 13.73
N ARG A 316 -9.56 -28.44 12.94
CA ARG A 316 -8.17 -28.07 12.67
C ARG A 316 -7.34 -29.23 12.09
N GLN A 317 -7.96 -30.05 11.26
CA GLN A 317 -7.28 -31.13 10.55
C GLN A 317 -6.87 -30.64 9.15
N GLY A 318 -5.64 -30.96 8.73
CA GLY A 318 -5.09 -30.55 7.44
C GLY A 318 -4.75 -29.05 7.32
N THR A 319 -5.10 -28.22 8.30
CA THR A 319 -4.87 -26.76 8.28
C THR A 319 -3.40 -26.39 8.35
N ASP A 320 -2.58 -27.15 9.09
CA ASP A 320 -1.14 -26.87 9.21
C ASP A 320 -0.41 -27.19 7.91
N ALA A 321 -0.74 -28.29 7.23
CA ALA A 321 -0.19 -28.65 5.93
C ALA A 321 -0.56 -27.62 4.87
N LEU A 322 -1.82 -27.15 4.85
CA LEU A 322 -2.26 -26.07 3.98
C LEU A 322 -1.47 -24.77 4.24
N SER A 323 -1.35 -24.36 5.51
CA SER A 323 -0.63 -23.14 5.90
C SER A 323 0.85 -23.19 5.51
N GLN A 324 1.48 -24.33 5.63
CA GLN A 324 2.88 -24.52 5.28
C GLN A 324 3.08 -24.45 3.77
N ALA A 325 2.24 -25.12 2.97
CA ALA A 325 2.29 -25.06 1.52
C ALA A 325 2.04 -23.64 0.99
N VAL A 326 1.06 -22.93 1.56
CA VAL A 326 0.80 -21.53 1.22
C VAL A 326 2.01 -20.65 1.54
N MET A 327 2.66 -20.83 2.69
CA MET A 327 3.85 -20.05 3.05
C MET A 327 5.00 -20.26 2.06
N GLU A 328 5.25 -21.51 1.67
CA GLU A 328 6.27 -21.86 0.67
C GLU A 328 5.98 -21.20 -0.69
N PHE A 329 4.73 -21.20 -1.11
CA PHE A 329 4.31 -20.52 -2.33
C PHE A 329 4.53 -19.01 -2.27
N VAL A 330 4.12 -18.35 -1.17
CA VAL A 330 4.27 -16.90 -0.96
C VAL A 330 5.76 -16.50 -0.97
N GLU A 331 6.62 -17.29 -0.33
CA GLU A 331 8.07 -17.05 -0.33
C GLU A 331 8.67 -17.14 -1.74
N GLN A 332 8.35 -18.20 -2.48
CA GLN A 332 8.81 -18.37 -3.86
C GLN A 332 8.32 -17.26 -4.79
N HIS A 333 7.10 -16.77 -4.58
CA HIS A 333 6.55 -15.67 -5.39
C HIS A 333 7.27 -14.36 -5.10
N LYS A 334 7.53 -14.04 -3.83
CA LYS A 334 8.30 -12.86 -3.43
C LYS A 334 9.74 -12.88 -3.93
N GLU A 335 10.37 -14.05 -3.96
CA GLU A 335 11.72 -14.20 -4.53
C GLU A 335 11.74 -13.94 -6.05
N ARG A 336 10.71 -14.39 -6.79
CA ARG A 336 10.59 -14.13 -8.24
C ARG A 336 10.35 -12.65 -8.53
N GLU A 337 9.42 -11.99 -7.81
CA GLU A 337 9.17 -10.56 -7.95
C GLU A 337 10.44 -9.74 -7.66
N ALA A 338 11.21 -10.11 -6.63
CA ALA A 338 12.46 -9.43 -6.30
C ALA A 338 13.54 -9.56 -7.39
N LEU A 339 13.56 -10.70 -8.13
CA LEU A 339 14.49 -10.90 -9.24
C LEU A 339 14.07 -10.14 -10.50
N GLU A 340 12.77 -10.02 -10.76
CA GLU A 340 12.22 -9.23 -11.89
C GLU A 340 12.39 -7.72 -11.69
N ASP A 341 12.39 -7.23 -10.46
CA ASP A 341 12.65 -5.81 -10.15
C ASP A 341 14.15 -5.42 -10.24
N GLU A 342 15.07 -6.39 -10.32
CA GLU A 342 16.52 -6.16 -10.47
C GLU A 342 17.00 -6.18 -11.94
N GLU A 343 16.16 -6.61 -12.90
CA GLU A 343 16.43 -6.59 -14.34
C GLU A 343 15.89 -5.30 -15.01
#